data_8fbeeec5a5801118251275bcf2a27670
#
_entry.id   8fbeeec5a5801118251275bcf2a27670
#
_cell.length_a   1.000
_cell.length_b   1.000
_cell.length_c   1.000
_cell.angle_alpha   90.00
_cell.angle_beta   90.00
_cell.angle_gamma   90.00
#
_symmetry.space_group_name_H-M   'P 1'
#
loop_
_entity.id
_entity.type
_entity.pdbx_description
1 polymer ?
#
loop_
_entity_poly.entity_id
_entity_poly.type
_entity_poly.pdbx_seq_one_letter_code
_entity_poly.pdbx_strand_id
1 'polypeptide(L)'
;MIRLNLSLSSQIEGQWTSPLPQPLPTAFAINCSFQIRQLLLDGQPIQFEEQPGQDNWKLISIDPRSGSELAVCYKGVLDGSTGLYPYVREKTGDPFYLLRSETVWLPTFFLPNTEAYWDHLLNPQPEDSVRVTVTLTDERSFCTNLHPNPSGELVGFEPTFAIGDYKQKQMDFGPIFYLNLSQQQQQQIEQLAKETEERMSFYKPARIRDFQLIEVPSGYGSFVLPGTIFADAATLADPIRLIHELIHTNWNPLCTLSCQRTRFFDEAITQYFTARLCDSAGIQSRSESIRQWEQEFRQMVSTLETPVSSLTDWGKTNQGDLAYSFGGLALFALEDAVGTAVMDQALQKMLCEFPGHRFDFSDFYALFPPCAHEVFRKYFETTEAALLL
;
A
#
# COMPACT_ATOMS: atom_id res chain seq x y z
N MET A 1 3.61 1.99 21.68
CA MET A 1 3.01 3.08 20.85
C MET A 1 4.09 4.08 20.54
N ILE A 2 4.28 4.39 19.28
CA ILE A 2 5.25 5.36 18.76
C ILE A 2 4.68 6.78 18.91
N ARG A 3 5.53 7.75 19.27
CA ARG A 3 5.16 9.19 19.34
C ARG A 3 6.00 9.97 18.34
N LEU A 4 5.38 10.89 17.63
CA LEU A 4 6.02 11.75 16.64
C LEU A 4 5.56 13.20 16.81
N ASN A 5 6.48 14.11 17.03
CA ASN A 5 6.27 15.54 16.85
C ASN A 5 6.89 15.92 15.50
N LEU A 6 6.07 16.41 14.59
CA LEU A 6 6.43 16.68 13.20
C LEU A 6 6.24 18.16 12.89
N SER A 7 7.28 18.81 12.42
CA SER A 7 7.20 20.16 11.85
C SER A 7 7.47 20.10 10.36
N LEU A 8 6.53 20.64 9.59
CA LEU A 8 6.54 20.67 8.12
C LEU A 8 6.64 22.08 7.62
N SER A 9 7.61 22.30 6.73
CA SER A 9 7.86 23.58 6.05
C SER A 9 8.56 23.29 4.72
N SER A 10 9.46 24.15 4.27
CA SER A 10 10.48 23.83 3.25
C SER A 10 11.50 22.78 3.74
N GLN A 11 11.42 22.38 5.00
CA GLN A 11 12.18 21.28 5.61
C GLN A 11 11.26 20.44 6.49
N ILE A 12 11.67 19.21 6.71
CA ILE A 12 11.00 18.27 7.63
C ILE A 12 11.85 18.21 8.88
N GLU A 13 11.23 18.45 10.03
CA GLU A 13 11.86 18.24 11.34
C GLU A 13 10.99 17.28 12.13
N GLY A 14 11.57 16.16 12.59
CA GLY A 14 10.88 15.13 13.36
C GLY A 14 11.55 14.85 14.70
N GLN A 15 10.73 14.68 15.72
CA GLN A 15 11.11 14.05 16.98
C GLN A 15 10.29 12.78 17.14
N TRP A 16 10.90 11.67 16.77
CA TRP A 16 10.32 10.35 16.85
C TRP A 16 10.76 9.65 18.12
N THR A 17 9.84 8.99 18.82
CA THR A 17 10.11 8.25 20.04
C THR A 17 9.38 6.91 19.97
N SER A 18 10.10 5.82 20.18
CA SER A 18 9.56 4.47 20.13
C SER A 18 10.07 3.60 21.28
N PRO A 19 9.21 2.76 21.85
CA PRO A 19 9.69 1.62 22.63
C PRO A 19 10.62 0.76 21.78
N LEU A 20 11.66 0.22 22.38
CA LEU A 20 12.56 -0.71 21.70
C LEU A 20 11.92 -2.10 21.62
N PRO A 21 11.86 -2.73 20.44
CA PRO A 21 11.38 -4.10 20.31
C PRO A 21 12.34 -5.10 20.94
N GLN A 22 11.86 -6.32 21.16
CA GLN A 22 12.69 -7.43 21.64
C GLN A 22 12.82 -8.49 20.51
N PRO A 23 14.03 -8.96 20.20
CA PRO A 23 15.34 -8.58 20.78
C PRO A 23 15.72 -7.12 20.47
N LEU A 24 16.58 -6.53 21.28
CA LEU A 24 17.01 -5.14 21.13
C LEU A 24 17.66 -4.92 19.75
N PRO A 25 17.21 -3.93 18.96
CA PRO A 25 17.80 -3.65 17.67
C PRO A 25 19.17 -3.00 17.83
N THR A 26 20.10 -3.35 16.97
CA THR A 26 21.43 -2.73 16.90
C THR A 26 21.50 -1.57 15.90
N ALA A 27 20.44 -1.34 15.14
CA ALA A 27 20.36 -0.26 14.16
C ALA A 27 18.90 0.06 13.81
N PHE A 28 18.71 1.23 13.18
CA PHE A 28 17.48 1.60 12.48
C PHE A 28 17.82 2.27 11.15
N ALA A 29 16.88 2.21 10.19
CA ALA A 29 17.01 2.88 8.91
C ALA A 29 16.24 4.20 8.90
N ILE A 30 16.75 5.18 8.15
CA ILE A 30 16.10 6.46 7.86
C ILE A 30 16.59 6.99 6.52
N ASN A 31 15.82 7.86 5.86
CA ASN A 31 16.23 8.50 4.60
C ASN A 31 17.60 9.16 4.70
N CYS A 32 18.46 8.94 3.70
CA CYS A 32 19.83 9.45 3.69
C CYS A 32 19.93 10.99 3.70
N SER A 33 18.90 11.70 3.23
CA SER A 33 18.83 13.15 3.21
C SER A 33 18.58 13.78 4.59
N PHE A 34 18.21 12.98 5.60
CA PHE A 34 17.98 13.48 6.95
C PHE A 34 19.24 13.44 7.80
N GLN A 35 19.50 14.54 8.48
CA GLN A 35 20.55 14.64 9.49
C GLN A 35 19.99 14.30 10.86
N ILE A 36 20.60 13.34 11.56
CA ILE A 36 20.31 13.08 12.96
C ILE A 36 20.91 14.21 13.80
N ARG A 37 20.07 14.89 14.53
CA ARG A 37 20.46 16.00 15.43
C ARG A 37 20.76 15.51 16.83
N GLN A 38 19.97 14.55 17.29
CA GLN A 38 20.11 13.99 18.63
C GLN A 38 19.54 12.57 18.67
N LEU A 39 20.20 11.71 19.39
CA LEU A 39 19.77 10.37 19.70
C LEU A 39 19.79 10.14 21.20
N LEU A 40 18.64 9.74 21.77
CA LEU A 40 18.50 9.54 23.20
C LEU A 40 18.01 8.12 23.47
N LEU A 41 18.64 7.42 24.41
CA LEU A 41 18.19 6.15 24.96
C LEU A 41 17.74 6.40 26.41
N ASP A 42 16.47 6.14 26.70
CA ASP A 42 15.85 6.45 28.00
C ASP A 42 16.13 7.89 28.47
N GLY A 43 16.07 8.85 27.54
CA GLY A 43 16.34 10.26 27.77
C GLY A 43 17.80 10.67 27.87
N GLN A 44 18.76 9.73 27.79
CA GLN A 44 20.19 10.00 27.85
C GLN A 44 20.82 10.00 26.44
N PRO A 45 21.67 10.98 26.10
CA PRO A 45 22.37 11.00 24.81
C PRO A 45 23.24 9.75 24.62
N ILE A 46 23.17 9.15 23.43
CA ILE A 46 24.03 8.03 23.04
C ILE A 46 24.82 8.36 21.77
N GLN A 47 25.95 7.67 21.63
CA GLN A 47 26.75 7.70 20.40
C GLN A 47 26.10 6.82 19.35
N PHE A 48 26.27 7.18 18.09
CA PHE A 48 25.80 6.42 16.94
C PHE A 48 26.79 6.54 15.78
N GLU A 49 26.70 5.59 14.85
CA GLU A 49 27.46 5.59 13.61
C GLU A 49 26.49 5.56 12.42
N GLU A 50 26.75 6.39 11.42
CA GLU A 50 25.99 6.39 10.18
C GLU A 50 26.71 5.50 9.16
N GLN A 51 25.97 4.56 8.57
CA GLN A 51 26.45 3.70 7.51
C GLN A 51 25.59 3.90 6.26
N PRO A 52 26.19 3.96 5.05
CA PRO A 52 25.44 3.99 3.81
C PRO A 52 24.52 2.76 3.74
N GLY A 53 23.27 2.98 3.40
CA GLY A 53 22.31 1.93 3.06
C GLY A 53 22.32 1.67 1.55
N GLN A 54 21.30 0.97 1.09
CA GLN A 54 21.01 0.83 -0.33
C GLN A 54 20.03 1.93 -0.74
N ASP A 55 20.09 2.33 -2.00
CA ASP A 55 19.20 3.34 -2.57
C ASP A 55 19.29 4.69 -1.86
N ASN A 56 18.23 5.12 -1.21
CA ASN A 56 18.07 6.46 -0.62
C ASN A 56 17.91 6.44 0.91
N TRP A 57 18.23 5.37 1.57
CA TRP A 57 18.24 5.28 3.03
C TRP A 57 19.63 4.97 3.59
N LYS A 58 19.85 5.32 4.84
CA LYS A 58 21.04 5.02 5.60
C LYS A 58 20.71 4.27 6.87
N LEU A 59 21.68 3.52 7.38
CA LEU A 59 21.58 2.79 8.62
C LEU A 59 22.25 3.56 9.74
N ILE A 60 21.57 3.69 10.86
CA ILE A 60 22.08 4.31 12.09
C ILE A 60 22.34 3.19 13.09
N SER A 61 23.61 2.88 13.31
CA SER A 61 24.02 1.87 14.27
C SER A 61 23.99 2.43 15.70
N ILE A 62 23.44 1.68 16.62
CA ILE A 62 23.27 2.03 18.02
C ILE A 62 23.73 0.88 18.91
N ASP A 63 24.10 1.20 20.17
CA ASP A 63 24.36 0.21 21.22
C ASP A 63 23.31 0.37 22.31
N PRO A 64 22.16 -0.34 22.24
CA PRO A 64 21.05 -0.14 23.15
C PRO A 64 21.27 -0.75 24.55
N ARG A 65 22.28 -1.58 24.74
CA ARG A 65 22.68 -2.31 25.98
C ARG A 65 21.53 -2.81 26.86
N SER A 66 20.70 -1.91 27.38
CA SER A 66 19.59 -2.23 28.28
C SER A 66 18.46 -1.21 28.24
N GLY A 67 18.39 -0.40 27.17
CA GLY A 67 17.38 0.64 27.02
C GLY A 67 15.98 0.10 26.72
N SER A 68 14.98 0.90 27.00
CA SER A 68 13.56 0.58 26.78
C SER A 68 12.89 1.50 25.75
N GLU A 69 13.40 2.73 25.58
CA GLU A 69 12.83 3.74 24.68
C GLU A 69 13.94 4.48 23.92
N LEU A 70 13.79 4.60 22.60
CA LEU A 70 14.68 5.36 21.73
C LEU A 70 13.97 6.61 21.24
N ALA A 71 14.62 7.78 21.38
CA ALA A 71 14.17 9.03 20.78
C ALA A 71 15.18 9.52 19.74
N VAL A 72 14.67 9.90 18.55
CA VAL A 72 15.44 10.35 17.40
C VAL A 72 14.96 11.73 16.99
N CYS A 73 15.82 12.74 17.10
CA CYS A 73 15.58 14.07 16.54
C CYS A 73 16.30 14.18 15.21
N TYR A 74 15.58 14.44 14.14
CA TYR A 74 16.11 14.52 12.79
C TYR A 74 15.58 15.72 12.01
N LYS A 75 16.31 16.12 10.98
CA LYS A 75 15.94 17.22 10.11
C LYS A 75 16.50 17.01 8.71
N GLY A 76 15.74 17.39 7.69
CA GLY A 76 16.22 17.31 6.31
C GLY A 76 15.20 17.78 5.28
N VAL A 77 15.54 17.55 4.03
CA VAL A 77 14.73 17.84 2.86
C VAL A 77 14.70 16.60 1.97
N LEU A 78 13.59 16.34 1.33
CA LEU A 78 13.51 15.39 0.23
C LEU A 78 13.84 16.16 -1.05
N ASP A 79 14.62 15.57 -1.94
CA ASP A 79 15.17 16.25 -3.14
C ASP A 79 14.63 15.70 -4.47
N GLY A 80 13.62 14.82 -4.41
CA GLY A 80 13.00 14.20 -5.57
C GLY A 80 13.68 12.90 -6.03
N SER A 81 14.75 12.46 -5.36
CA SER A 81 15.49 11.21 -5.66
C SER A 81 15.43 10.20 -4.53
N THR A 82 14.45 10.32 -3.63
CA THR A 82 14.51 9.76 -2.29
C THR A 82 13.56 8.60 -2.02
N GLY A 83 13.01 7.95 -3.06
CA GLY A 83 12.11 6.80 -2.91
C GLY A 83 12.77 5.45 -3.14
N LEU A 84 12.17 4.38 -2.60
CA LEU A 84 12.54 2.99 -2.88
C LEU A 84 12.13 2.57 -4.30
N TYR A 85 11.28 3.36 -4.96
CA TYR A 85 10.73 3.08 -6.27
C TYR A 85 10.93 4.24 -7.24
N PRO A 86 11.04 3.98 -8.54
CA PRO A 86 11.28 5.01 -9.56
C PRO A 86 10.20 6.10 -9.67
N TYR A 87 8.98 5.80 -9.19
CA TYR A 87 7.87 6.74 -9.21
C TYR A 87 7.84 7.69 -8.00
N VAL A 88 8.66 7.46 -6.99
CA VAL A 88 8.77 8.34 -5.83
C VAL A 88 9.57 9.58 -6.22
N ARG A 89 8.95 10.77 -6.07
CA ARG A 89 9.47 12.05 -6.56
C ARG A 89 9.38 13.16 -5.53
N GLU A 90 9.18 12.81 -4.29
CA GLU A 90 8.90 13.76 -3.22
C GLU A 90 10.03 14.76 -3.07
N LYS A 91 9.69 16.04 -3.18
CA LYS A 91 10.61 17.15 -3.02
C LYS A 91 10.03 18.15 -2.03
N THR A 92 10.66 18.27 -0.89
CA THR A 92 10.29 19.23 0.13
C THR A 92 10.45 20.66 -0.40
N GLY A 93 9.43 21.49 -0.23
CA GLY A 93 9.44 22.87 -0.75
C GLY A 93 8.71 23.05 -2.08
N ASP A 94 8.37 22.00 -2.79
CA ASP A 94 7.42 22.07 -3.90
C ASP A 94 6.02 22.45 -3.39
N PRO A 95 5.14 23.01 -4.23
CA PRO A 95 3.76 23.31 -3.87
C PRO A 95 3.01 22.10 -3.34
N PHE A 96 3.39 20.90 -3.80
CA PHE A 96 2.91 19.61 -3.32
C PHE A 96 4.08 18.69 -3.01
N TYR A 97 3.99 17.92 -1.92
CA TYR A 97 4.82 16.74 -1.69
C TYR A 97 4.09 15.71 -0.81
N LEU A 98 4.52 14.45 -0.90
CA LEU A 98 3.91 13.33 -0.21
C LEU A 98 4.96 12.67 0.70
N LEU A 99 4.65 12.54 1.98
CA LEU A 99 5.42 11.72 2.92
C LEU A 99 4.76 10.37 3.04
N ARG A 100 5.41 9.33 2.56
CA ARG A 100 4.93 7.94 2.57
C ARG A 100 6.07 6.98 2.91
N SER A 101 5.74 5.75 3.24
CA SER A 101 6.70 4.75 3.73
C SER A 101 7.87 4.54 2.77
N GLU A 102 7.62 4.56 1.46
CA GLU A 102 8.65 4.37 0.44
C GLU A 102 9.73 5.46 0.44
N THR A 103 9.47 6.60 1.04
CA THR A 103 10.51 7.63 1.24
C THR A 103 11.40 7.37 2.44
N VAL A 104 11.08 6.38 3.28
CA VAL A 104 11.79 6.07 4.54
C VAL A 104 11.98 7.32 5.43
N TRP A 105 10.98 8.18 5.44
CA TRP A 105 11.05 9.47 6.14
C TRP A 105 10.95 9.35 7.67
N LEU A 106 10.47 8.21 8.16
CA LEU A 106 10.45 7.85 9.58
C LEU A 106 11.54 6.83 9.91
N PRO A 107 12.14 6.90 11.12
CA PRO A 107 12.99 5.83 11.61
C PRO A 107 12.24 4.49 11.63
N THR A 108 12.85 3.44 11.11
CA THR A 108 12.30 2.09 11.14
C THR A 108 13.35 1.08 11.56
N PHE A 109 12.99 0.12 12.41
CA PHE A 109 13.86 -0.99 12.80
C PHE A 109 13.90 -2.12 11.77
N PHE A 110 13.05 -2.06 10.76
CA PHE A 110 13.05 -3.01 9.65
C PHE A 110 13.88 -2.46 8.50
N LEU A 111 14.72 -3.30 7.91
CA LEU A 111 15.48 -2.91 6.73
C LEU A 111 14.53 -2.64 5.56
N PRO A 112 14.53 -1.43 4.98
CA PRO A 112 13.67 -1.10 3.87
C PRO A 112 13.83 -2.08 2.69
N ASN A 113 12.74 -2.30 1.98
CA ASN A 113 12.67 -3.20 0.83
C ASN A 113 12.98 -4.69 1.13
N THR A 114 12.83 -5.12 2.38
CA THR A 114 12.86 -6.54 2.77
C THR A 114 11.45 -7.08 2.99
N GLU A 115 11.30 -8.41 2.98
CA GLU A 115 10.03 -9.05 3.30
C GLU A 115 9.50 -8.63 4.68
N ALA A 116 10.37 -8.57 5.68
CA ALA A 116 10.03 -8.14 7.03
C ALA A 116 9.53 -6.68 7.08
N TYR A 117 10.09 -5.79 6.28
CA TYR A 117 9.64 -4.41 6.16
C TYR A 117 8.22 -4.33 5.60
N TRP A 118 7.96 -5.04 4.51
CA TRP A 118 6.63 -5.07 3.90
C TRP A 118 5.61 -5.77 4.77
N ASP A 119 5.98 -6.87 5.42
CA ASP A 119 5.10 -7.56 6.37
C ASP A 119 4.70 -6.64 7.54
N HIS A 120 5.65 -5.85 8.05
CA HIS A 120 5.37 -4.86 9.11
C HIS A 120 4.40 -3.76 8.64
N LEU A 121 4.59 -3.21 7.44
CA LEU A 121 3.72 -2.15 6.92
C LEU A 121 2.29 -2.65 6.66
N LEU A 122 2.17 -3.85 6.10
CA LEU A 122 0.89 -4.40 5.70
C LEU A 122 0.16 -5.09 6.87
N ASN A 123 0.86 -5.42 7.97
CA ASN A 123 0.31 -6.09 9.14
C ASN A 123 0.77 -5.43 10.44
N PRO A 124 0.48 -4.15 10.61
CA PRO A 124 0.90 -3.44 11.80
C PRO A 124 0.27 -4.07 13.04
N GLN A 125 1.09 -4.25 14.07
CA GLN A 125 0.61 -4.69 15.37
C GLN A 125 0.12 -3.49 16.19
N PRO A 126 -0.71 -3.64 17.21
CA PRO A 126 -1.21 -2.52 18.03
C PRO A 126 -0.09 -1.61 18.58
N GLU A 127 1.07 -2.17 18.89
CA GLU A 127 2.27 -1.45 19.35
C GLU A 127 2.89 -0.55 18.28
N ASP A 128 2.67 -0.85 16.99
CA ASP A 128 3.17 -0.07 15.86
C ASP A 128 2.35 1.20 15.62
N SER A 129 1.23 1.36 16.34
CA SER A 129 0.43 2.56 16.21
C SER A 129 1.24 3.81 16.54
N VAL A 130 1.09 4.82 15.70
CA VAL A 130 1.79 6.11 15.81
C VAL A 130 0.83 7.16 16.32
N ARG A 131 1.29 7.98 17.27
CA ARG A 131 0.61 9.20 17.72
C ARG A 131 1.41 10.39 17.23
N VAL A 132 0.78 11.24 16.43
CA VAL A 132 1.45 12.34 15.74
C VAL A 132 0.85 13.68 16.14
N THR A 133 1.73 14.60 16.53
CA THR A 133 1.43 16.04 16.61
C THR A 133 2.09 16.73 15.43
N VAL A 134 1.30 17.42 14.59
CA VAL A 134 1.81 18.08 13.39
C VAL A 134 1.77 19.59 13.58
N THR A 135 2.85 20.26 13.24
CA THR A 135 2.94 21.72 13.11
C THR A 135 3.28 22.04 11.65
N LEU A 136 2.38 22.73 10.96
CA LEU A 136 2.63 23.24 9.61
C LEU A 136 2.97 24.73 9.74
N THR A 137 4.12 25.15 9.23
CA THR A 137 4.65 26.50 9.45
C THR A 137 4.52 27.40 8.23
N ASP A 138 3.86 26.94 7.17
CA ASP A 138 3.52 27.70 5.97
C ASP A 138 1.98 27.73 5.76
N GLU A 139 1.52 28.37 4.68
CA GLU A 139 0.10 28.57 4.39
C GLU A 139 -0.59 27.32 3.78
N ARG A 140 0.16 26.25 3.50
CA ARG A 140 -0.39 25.02 2.93
C ARG A 140 -1.23 24.27 3.96
N SER A 141 -2.03 23.34 3.49
CA SER A 141 -2.73 22.36 4.32
C SER A 141 -2.09 20.96 4.18
N PHE A 142 -2.49 20.04 5.01
CA PHE A 142 -2.14 18.64 4.84
C PHE A 142 -3.36 17.73 4.94
N CYS A 143 -3.29 16.58 4.27
CA CYS A 143 -4.21 15.47 4.42
C CYS A 143 -3.42 14.24 4.87
N THR A 144 -4.06 13.33 5.59
CA THR A 144 -3.40 12.16 6.16
C THR A 144 -4.38 11.01 6.32
N ASN A 145 -3.88 9.78 6.35
CA ASN A 145 -4.65 8.58 6.69
C ASN A 145 -4.90 8.42 8.20
N LEU A 146 -4.27 9.26 9.03
CA LEU A 146 -4.44 9.21 10.48
C LEU A 146 -5.73 9.90 10.91
N HIS A 147 -6.27 9.47 12.04
CA HIS A 147 -7.50 10.01 12.60
C HIS A 147 -7.24 10.82 13.88
N PRO A 148 -7.90 11.96 14.07
CA PRO A 148 -7.74 12.73 15.30
C PRO A 148 -8.36 11.99 16.49
N ASN A 149 -7.62 11.92 17.59
CA ASN A 149 -8.13 11.46 18.87
C ASN A 149 -8.80 12.65 19.63
N PRO A 150 -9.47 12.40 20.77
CA PRO A 150 -10.08 13.47 21.57
C PRO A 150 -9.13 14.57 22.07
N SER A 151 -7.83 14.32 22.13
CA SER A 151 -6.81 15.32 22.50
C SER A 151 -6.29 16.12 21.30
N GLY A 152 -6.78 15.82 20.08
CA GLY A 152 -6.37 16.49 18.84
C GLY A 152 -5.08 15.95 18.21
N GLU A 153 -4.49 14.89 18.78
CA GLU A 153 -3.37 14.18 18.14
C GLU A 153 -3.90 13.24 17.05
N LEU A 154 -3.13 13.08 15.99
CA LEU A 154 -3.41 12.13 14.91
C LEU A 154 -2.92 10.74 15.31
N VAL A 155 -3.74 9.71 15.17
CA VAL A 155 -3.43 8.34 15.58
C VAL A 155 -3.75 7.36 14.45
N GLY A 156 -2.90 6.39 14.23
CA GLY A 156 -3.09 5.32 13.26
C GLY A 156 -1.80 4.56 12.97
N PHE A 157 -1.78 3.92 11.83
CA PHE A 157 -0.65 3.16 11.34
C PHE A 157 -0.12 3.77 10.06
N GLU A 158 1.14 3.52 9.74
CA GLU A 158 1.78 3.94 8.49
C GLU A 158 1.48 5.41 8.15
N PRO A 159 1.93 6.37 8.98
CA PRO A 159 1.58 7.77 8.83
C PRO A 159 2.01 8.31 7.47
N THR A 160 1.04 8.72 6.68
CA THR A 160 1.22 9.30 5.35
C THR A 160 0.64 10.71 5.35
N PHE A 161 1.40 11.67 4.83
CA PHE A 161 1.00 13.08 4.77
C PHE A 161 1.12 13.60 3.35
N ALA A 162 0.02 14.06 2.80
CA ALA A 162 -0.02 14.81 1.56
C ALA A 162 -0.12 16.30 1.87
N ILE A 163 0.91 17.07 1.51
CA ILE A 163 1.01 18.49 1.81
C ILE A 163 0.75 19.29 0.53
N GLY A 164 -0.21 20.22 0.56
CA GLY A 164 -0.62 20.99 -0.60
C GLY A 164 -1.73 21.99 -0.29
N ASP A 165 -2.24 22.67 -1.32
CA ASP A 165 -3.37 23.59 -1.22
C ASP A 165 -4.69 22.84 -1.45
N TYR A 166 -5.10 22.08 -0.45
CA TYR A 166 -6.26 21.21 -0.52
C TYR A 166 -7.58 21.94 -0.28
N LYS A 167 -8.56 21.60 -1.12
CA LYS A 167 -9.98 21.86 -0.90
C LYS A 167 -10.63 20.58 -0.39
N GLN A 168 -11.70 20.72 0.38
CA GLN A 168 -12.46 19.60 0.92
C GLN A 168 -13.93 19.68 0.50
N LYS A 169 -14.52 18.50 0.24
CA LYS A 169 -15.96 18.34 0.04
C LYS A 169 -16.42 17.04 0.69
N GLN A 170 -17.61 17.06 1.32
CA GLN A 170 -18.23 15.85 1.83
C GLN A 170 -18.99 15.16 0.70
N MET A 171 -18.74 13.85 0.52
CA MET A 171 -19.42 12.95 -0.40
C MET A 171 -20.20 11.90 0.40
N ASP A 172 -21.01 11.06 -0.28
CA ASP A 172 -21.81 10.01 0.39
C ASP A 172 -20.92 8.91 1.02
N PHE A 173 -19.73 8.67 0.49
CA PHE A 173 -18.77 7.70 1.01
C PHE A 173 -17.83 8.27 2.08
N GLY A 174 -17.72 9.57 2.24
CA GLY A 174 -16.80 10.26 3.13
C GLY A 174 -16.21 11.53 2.52
N PRO A 175 -15.21 12.16 3.12
CA PRO A 175 -14.61 13.37 2.59
C PRO A 175 -13.71 13.09 1.38
N ILE A 176 -13.75 14.00 0.41
CA ILE A 176 -12.76 14.11 -0.65
C ILE A 176 -11.90 15.34 -0.44
N PHE A 177 -10.59 15.17 -0.45
CA PHE A 177 -9.60 16.24 -0.43
C PHE A 177 -8.99 16.34 -1.82
N TYR A 178 -9.07 17.51 -2.44
CA TYR A 178 -8.68 17.67 -3.84
C TYR A 178 -7.91 18.96 -4.10
N LEU A 179 -7.08 18.92 -5.13
CA LEU A 179 -6.27 20.04 -5.61
C LEU A 179 -7.00 20.73 -6.77
N ASN A 180 -7.37 19.97 -7.80
CA ASN A 180 -7.83 20.49 -9.08
C ASN A 180 -9.09 19.80 -9.66
N LEU A 181 -9.75 18.92 -8.94
CA LEU A 181 -10.93 18.21 -9.45
C LEU A 181 -12.09 19.15 -9.77
N SER A 182 -12.61 19.03 -10.98
CA SER A 182 -13.85 19.69 -11.41
C SER A 182 -15.08 19.08 -10.73
N GLN A 183 -16.18 19.81 -10.69
CA GLN A 183 -17.44 19.29 -10.14
C GLN A 183 -17.93 18.04 -10.89
N GLN A 184 -17.74 17.96 -12.19
CA GLN A 184 -18.10 16.79 -13.01
C GLN A 184 -17.30 15.55 -12.59
N GLN A 185 -15.99 15.68 -12.41
CA GLN A 185 -15.15 14.57 -11.94
C GLN A 185 -15.56 14.12 -10.53
N GLN A 186 -15.85 15.04 -9.61
CA GLN A 186 -16.33 14.70 -8.29
C GLN A 186 -17.62 13.88 -8.32
N GLN A 187 -18.60 14.27 -9.18
CA GLN A 187 -19.84 13.51 -9.38
C GLN A 187 -19.58 12.13 -9.98
N GLN A 188 -18.66 12.01 -10.92
CA GLN A 188 -18.28 10.74 -11.51
C GLN A 188 -17.63 9.80 -10.48
N ILE A 189 -16.74 10.32 -9.64
CA ILE A 189 -16.12 9.58 -8.54
C ILE A 189 -17.19 9.05 -7.58
N GLU A 190 -18.13 9.89 -7.17
CA GLU A 190 -19.23 9.51 -6.27
C GLU A 190 -20.10 8.41 -6.85
N GLN A 191 -20.44 8.51 -8.13
CA GLN A 191 -21.23 7.50 -8.82
C GLN A 191 -20.48 6.15 -8.90
N LEU A 192 -19.19 6.16 -9.28
CA LEU A 192 -18.38 4.94 -9.36
C LEU A 192 -18.17 4.31 -7.98
N ALA A 193 -17.96 5.12 -6.94
CA ALA A 193 -17.83 4.61 -5.58
C ALA A 193 -19.11 3.88 -5.12
N LYS A 194 -20.28 4.48 -5.39
CA LYS A 194 -21.57 3.87 -5.08
C LYS A 194 -21.79 2.56 -5.84
N GLU A 195 -21.54 2.54 -7.14
CA GLU A 195 -21.71 1.35 -7.98
C GLU A 195 -20.75 0.22 -7.55
N THR A 196 -19.51 0.57 -7.21
CA THR A 196 -18.52 -0.39 -6.70
C THR A 196 -18.97 -0.96 -5.34
N GLU A 197 -19.42 -0.11 -4.40
CA GLU A 197 -19.93 -0.55 -3.10
C GLU A 197 -21.13 -1.50 -3.25
N GLU A 198 -22.11 -1.15 -4.09
CA GLU A 198 -23.30 -1.96 -4.32
C GLU A 198 -22.94 -3.38 -4.81
N ARG A 199 -21.97 -3.49 -5.71
CA ARG A 199 -21.50 -4.77 -6.26
C ARG A 199 -20.64 -5.56 -5.29
N MET A 200 -19.75 -4.88 -4.55
CA MET A 200 -18.90 -5.51 -3.55
C MET A 200 -19.67 -5.92 -2.28
N SER A 201 -20.86 -5.37 -2.06
CA SER A 201 -21.70 -5.72 -0.89
C SER A 201 -22.10 -7.20 -0.80
N PHE A 202 -22.12 -7.91 -1.93
CA PHE A 202 -22.32 -9.36 -1.96
C PHE A 202 -21.19 -10.11 -1.24
N TYR A 203 -19.94 -9.65 -1.43
CA TYR A 203 -18.77 -10.31 -0.85
C TYR A 203 -18.52 -9.90 0.60
N LYS A 204 -18.84 -8.66 0.94
CA LYS A 204 -18.65 -8.12 2.29
C LYS A 204 -19.89 -7.35 2.74
N PRO A 205 -20.79 -7.99 3.51
CA PRO A 205 -22.05 -7.36 3.93
C PRO A 205 -21.88 -6.18 4.89
N ALA A 206 -20.73 -6.01 5.54
CA ALA A 206 -20.44 -4.83 6.35
C ALA A 206 -19.95 -3.69 5.43
N ARG A 207 -20.77 -2.65 5.30
CA ARG A 207 -20.44 -1.45 4.54
C ARG A 207 -19.14 -0.81 5.04
N ILE A 208 -18.14 -0.68 4.19
CA ILE A 208 -17.08 0.30 4.38
C ILE A 208 -17.61 1.61 3.81
N ARG A 209 -18.35 2.36 4.61
CA ARG A 209 -18.86 3.68 4.20
C ARG A 209 -17.93 4.77 4.62
N ASP A 210 -17.02 4.77 5.34
CA ASP A 210 -16.25 5.91 5.82
C ASP A 210 -14.80 5.81 5.37
N PHE A 211 -14.56 5.88 4.07
CA PHE A 211 -13.22 6.14 3.56
C PHE A 211 -13.10 7.58 3.10
N GLN A 212 -11.90 8.10 3.12
CA GLN A 212 -11.55 9.38 2.53
C GLN A 212 -10.77 9.18 1.23
N LEU A 213 -10.94 10.09 0.28
CA LEU A 213 -10.17 10.12 -0.96
C LEU A 213 -9.31 11.39 -0.99
N ILE A 214 -8.03 11.24 -1.22
CA ILE A 214 -7.05 12.33 -1.29
C ILE A 214 -6.45 12.34 -2.69
N GLU A 215 -6.70 13.41 -3.46
CA GLU A 215 -6.07 13.63 -4.76
C GLU A 215 -4.58 13.90 -4.57
N VAL A 216 -3.74 13.21 -5.34
CA VAL A 216 -2.32 13.54 -5.49
C VAL A 216 -2.04 13.87 -6.96
N PRO A 217 -1.01 14.69 -7.28
CA PRO A 217 -0.69 15.03 -8.65
C PRO A 217 -0.32 13.81 -9.51
N SER A 218 -0.51 13.90 -10.83
CA SER A 218 -0.12 12.84 -11.76
C SER A 218 1.35 12.46 -11.63
N GLY A 219 1.59 11.15 -11.61
CA GLY A 219 2.92 10.55 -11.53
C GLY A 219 3.41 10.26 -10.10
N TYR A 220 2.60 10.55 -9.07
CA TYR A 220 2.87 10.10 -7.70
C TYR A 220 2.37 8.66 -7.45
N GLY A 221 1.59 8.11 -8.39
CA GLY A 221 0.94 6.83 -8.24
C GLY A 221 -0.26 6.87 -7.30
N SER A 222 -1.05 5.78 -7.31
CA SER A 222 -2.20 5.62 -6.42
C SER A 222 -1.95 4.45 -5.49
N PHE A 223 -2.52 4.51 -4.29
CA PHE A 223 -2.43 3.43 -3.32
C PHE A 223 -3.51 3.60 -2.24
N VAL A 224 -3.82 2.52 -1.56
CA VAL A 224 -4.84 2.50 -0.51
C VAL A 224 -4.23 2.11 0.83
N LEU A 225 -4.51 2.92 1.84
CA LEU A 225 -4.28 2.61 3.25
C LEU A 225 -5.63 2.38 3.94
N PRO A 226 -5.69 1.73 5.11
CA PRO A 226 -6.94 1.52 5.80
C PRO A 226 -7.77 2.82 5.94
N GLY A 227 -8.96 2.83 5.31
CA GLY A 227 -9.86 3.97 5.32
C GLY A 227 -9.44 5.17 4.45
N THR A 228 -8.40 5.07 3.64
CA THR A 228 -7.89 6.20 2.83
C THR A 228 -7.38 5.75 1.47
N ILE A 229 -7.90 6.37 0.42
CA ILE A 229 -7.38 6.25 -0.96
C ILE A 229 -6.54 7.49 -1.27
N PHE A 230 -5.28 7.32 -1.62
CA PHE A 230 -4.47 8.34 -2.28
C PHE A 230 -4.51 8.04 -3.78
N ALA A 231 -5.13 8.91 -4.56
CA ALA A 231 -5.32 8.68 -5.98
C ALA A 231 -4.71 9.81 -6.82
N ASP A 232 -3.86 9.45 -7.77
CA ASP A 232 -3.30 10.43 -8.67
C ASP A 232 -4.35 10.91 -9.71
N ALA A 233 -4.12 12.09 -10.28
CA ALA A 233 -5.05 12.71 -11.20
C ALA A 233 -5.32 11.84 -12.45
N ALA A 234 -4.38 10.98 -12.85
CA ALA A 234 -4.57 10.04 -13.96
C ALA A 234 -5.54 8.91 -13.57
N THR A 235 -5.41 8.37 -12.38
CA THR A 235 -6.34 7.38 -11.81
C THR A 235 -7.74 7.96 -11.66
N LEU A 236 -7.86 9.19 -11.15
CA LEU A 236 -9.16 9.86 -10.97
C LEU A 236 -9.86 10.19 -12.30
N ALA A 237 -9.13 10.23 -13.40
CA ALA A 237 -9.67 10.43 -14.76
C ALA A 237 -10.01 9.11 -15.49
N ASP A 238 -9.55 7.97 -15.01
CA ASP A 238 -9.73 6.66 -15.61
C ASP A 238 -10.69 5.79 -14.76
N PRO A 239 -11.91 5.48 -15.25
CA PRO A 239 -12.87 4.69 -14.47
C PRO A 239 -12.34 3.32 -14.05
N ILE A 240 -11.55 2.66 -14.88
CA ILE A 240 -11.03 1.31 -14.57
C ILE A 240 -10.04 1.37 -13.40
N ARG A 241 -9.11 2.32 -13.46
CA ARG A 241 -8.13 2.53 -12.39
C ARG A 241 -8.81 2.97 -11.09
N LEU A 242 -9.79 3.86 -11.19
CA LEU A 242 -10.52 4.30 -10.00
C LEU A 242 -11.32 3.17 -9.37
N ILE A 243 -11.99 2.31 -10.15
CA ILE A 243 -12.67 1.12 -9.65
C ILE A 243 -11.67 0.18 -8.93
N HIS A 244 -10.48 0.02 -9.46
CA HIS A 244 -9.41 -0.77 -8.83
C HIS A 244 -9.08 -0.25 -7.43
N GLU A 245 -8.81 1.04 -7.27
CA GLU A 245 -8.53 1.64 -5.95
C GLU A 245 -9.74 1.56 -5.01
N LEU A 246 -10.95 1.72 -5.53
CA LEU A 246 -12.18 1.57 -4.74
C LEU A 246 -12.37 0.14 -4.23
N ILE A 247 -12.01 -0.87 -5.02
CA ILE A 247 -12.06 -2.28 -4.60
C ILE A 247 -11.09 -2.54 -3.46
N HIS A 248 -9.91 -1.93 -3.46
CA HIS A 248 -8.95 -2.04 -2.37
C HIS A 248 -9.52 -1.60 -1.01
N THR A 249 -10.48 -0.70 -0.96
CA THR A 249 -11.15 -0.35 0.31
C THR A 249 -11.90 -1.53 0.94
N ASN A 250 -12.29 -2.51 0.12
CA ASN A 250 -12.96 -3.73 0.55
C ASN A 250 -12.02 -4.93 0.64
N TRP A 251 -11.00 -4.96 -0.20
CA TRP A 251 -10.13 -6.11 -0.38
C TRP A 251 -8.71 -5.92 0.16
N ASN A 252 -8.30 -4.78 0.58
CA ASN A 252 -7.01 -4.52 1.20
C ASN A 252 -7.20 -4.37 2.73
N PRO A 253 -6.36 -4.72 3.53
CA PRO A 253 -5.24 -5.62 3.76
C PRO A 253 -5.64 -6.83 4.60
N LEU A 254 -6.49 -7.69 4.09
CA LEU A 254 -7.00 -8.84 4.84
C LEU A 254 -6.07 -10.04 4.75
N CYS A 255 -5.16 -10.03 3.81
CA CYS A 255 -4.32 -11.16 3.48
C CYS A 255 -2.88 -10.82 3.75
N THR A 256 -2.40 -11.28 4.87
CA THR A 256 -1.03 -11.13 5.23
C THR A 256 -0.31 -12.42 5.00
N LEU A 257 0.66 -12.40 4.15
CA LEU A 257 1.31 -13.60 3.71
C LEU A 257 2.78 -13.60 4.06
N SER A 258 3.28 -14.78 4.33
CA SER A 258 4.70 -15.07 4.24
C SER A 258 5.28 -14.78 2.85
N CYS A 259 4.44 -14.70 1.82
CA CYS A 259 4.80 -14.40 0.45
C CYS A 259 4.09 -13.15 -0.09
N GLN A 260 3.89 -12.17 0.73
CA GLN A 260 3.13 -10.96 0.41
C GLN A 260 3.69 -10.16 -0.77
N ARG A 261 4.99 -10.22 -1.00
CA ARG A 261 5.63 -9.64 -2.18
C ARG A 261 5.20 -10.30 -3.50
N THR A 262 4.42 -11.38 -3.47
CA THR A 262 3.77 -11.91 -4.66
C THR A 262 2.69 -10.99 -5.20
N ARG A 263 2.15 -10.12 -4.36
CA ARG A 263 1.03 -9.22 -4.63
C ARG A 263 -0.22 -9.92 -5.19
N PHE A 264 -0.29 -11.24 -5.09
CA PHE A 264 -1.41 -11.99 -5.65
C PHE A 264 -2.72 -11.73 -4.89
N PHE A 265 -2.68 -11.82 -3.57
CA PHE A 265 -3.88 -11.65 -2.75
C PHE A 265 -4.35 -10.21 -2.66
N ASP A 266 -3.46 -9.28 -2.89
CA ASP A 266 -3.74 -7.85 -2.95
C ASP A 266 -4.15 -7.46 -4.37
N GLU A 267 -3.23 -7.43 -5.29
CA GLU A 267 -3.40 -6.84 -6.62
C GLU A 267 -4.14 -7.75 -7.62
N ALA A 268 -3.81 -9.06 -7.65
CA ALA A 268 -4.43 -9.93 -8.63
C ALA A 268 -5.93 -10.12 -8.37
N ILE A 269 -6.32 -10.26 -7.11
CA ILE A 269 -7.74 -10.37 -6.76
C ILE A 269 -8.47 -9.05 -7.03
N THR A 270 -7.84 -7.92 -6.74
CA THR A 270 -8.39 -6.60 -7.06
C THR A 270 -8.56 -6.41 -8.56
N GLN A 271 -7.56 -6.78 -9.38
CA GLN A 271 -7.67 -6.77 -10.84
C GLN A 271 -8.79 -7.64 -11.37
N TYR A 272 -8.94 -8.85 -10.83
CA TYR A 272 -10.02 -9.76 -11.19
C TYR A 272 -11.40 -9.14 -10.90
N PHE A 273 -11.61 -8.58 -9.71
CA PHE A 273 -12.85 -7.88 -9.39
C PHE A 273 -13.06 -6.66 -10.28
N THR A 274 -12.02 -5.87 -10.54
CA THR A 274 -12.08 -4.70 -11.43
C THR A 274 -12.61 -5.10 -12.81
N ALA A 275 -12.04 -6.15 -13.41
CA ALA A 275 -12.46 -6.60 -14.73
C ALA A 275 -13.91 -7.11 -14.73
N ARG A 276 -14.35 -7.85 -13.72
CA ARG A 276 -15.74 -8.31 -13.59
C ARG A 276 -16.72 -7.15 -13.43
N LEU A 277 -16.36 -6.15 -12.61
CA LEU A 277 -17.16 -4.93 -12.44
C LEU A 277 -17.26 -4.14 -13.74
N CYS A 278 -16.14 -3.94 -14.44
CA CYS A 278 -16.10 -3.23 -15.71
C CYS A 278 -16.91 -3.94 -16.81
N ASP A 279 -16.82 -5.28 -16.87
CA ASP A 279 -17.61 -6.07 -17.85
C ASP A 279 -19.11 -5.93 -17.58
N SER A 280 -19.53 -6.08 -16.34
CA SER A 280 -20.94 -5.93 -15.96
C SER A 280 -21.49 -4.51 -16.09
N ALA A 281 -20.62 -3.48 -16.06
CA ALA A 281 -20.96 -2.08 -16.27
C ALA A 281 -20.86 -1.66 -17.76
N GLY A 282 -20.38 -2.54 -18.63
CA GLY A 282 -20.16 -2.21 -20.07
C GLY A 282 -19.00 -1.24 -20.31
N ILE A 283 -18.08 -1.09 -19.34
CA ILE A 283 -16.89 -0.22 -19.45
C ILE A 283 -15.80 -0.92 -20.26
N GLN A 284 -15.51 -2.16 -19.94
CA GLN A 284 -14.51 -3.00 -20.62
C GLN A 284 -14.94 -4.47 -20.50
N SER A 285 -15.00 -5.19 -21.61
CA SER A 285 -15.39 -6.60 -21.58
C SER A 285 -14.29 -7.48 -20.95
N ARG A 286 -14.69 -8.64 -20.38
CA ARG A 286 -13.75 -9.64 -19.90
C ARG A 286 -12.69 -10.02 -20.94
N SER A 287 -13.10 -10.18 -22.20
CA SER A 287 -12.18 -10.55 -23.29
C SER A 287 -11.18 -9.43 -23.64
N GLU A 288 -11.52 -8.17 -23.43
CA GLU A 288 -10.60 -7.04 -23.59
C GLU A 288 -9.60 -7.02 -22.44
N SER A 289 -10.06 -7.21 -21.20
CA SER A 289 -9.17 -7.31 -20.02
C SER A 289 -8.15 -8.43 -20.19
N ILE A 290 -8.59 -9.63 -20.60
CA ILE A 290 -7.69 -10.77 -20.84
C ILE A 290 -6.62 -10.41 -21.89
N ARG A 291 -7.01 -9.88 -23.04
CA ARG A 291 -6.05 -9.49 -24.11
C ARG A 291 -5.05 -8.44 -23.65
N GLN A 292 -5.52 -7.45 -22.90
CA GLN A 292 -4.66 -6.42 -22.32
C GLN A 292 -3.63 -7.03 -21.37
N TRP A 293 -4.08 -7.87 -20.43
CA TRP A 293 -3.21 -8.50 -19.44
C TRP A 293 -2.19 -9.46 -20.07
N GLU A 294 -2.57 -10.22 -21.09
CA GLU A 294 -1.63 -11.02 -21.87
C GLU A 294 -0.53 -10.17 -22.52
N GLN A 295 -0.91 -9.03 -23.09
CA GLN A 295 0.06 -8.10 -23.68
C GLN A 295 0.99 -7.49 -22.62
N GLU A 296 0.44 -7.02 -21.51
CA GLU A 296 1.19 -6.45 -20.39
C GLU A 296 2.14 -7.48 -19.79
N PHE A 297 1.68 -8.71 -19.59
CA PHE A 297 2.50 -9.79 -19.07
C PHE A 297 3.68 -10.07 -19.99
N ARG A 298 3.46 -10.25 -21.31
CA ARG A 298 4.54 -10.44 -22.28
C ARG A 298 5.55 -9.29 -22.26
N GLN A 299 5.07 -8.06 -22.16
CA GLN A 299 5.94 -6.90 -22.07
C GLN A 299 6.79 -6.92 -20.81
N MET A 300 6.20 -7.16 -19.64
CA MET A 300 6.92 -7.25 -18.38
C MET A 300 7.95 -8.37 -18.40
N VAL A 301 7.57 -9.57 -18.86
CA VAL A 301 8.47 -10.72 -18.95
C VAL A 301 9.67 -10.43 -19.87
N SER A 302 9.45 -9.70 -20.97
CA SER A 302 10.55 -9.33 -21.90
C SER A 302 11.62 -8.42 -21.26
N THR A 303 11.32 -7.79 -20.15
CA THR A 303 12.25 -6.91 -19.43
C THR A 303 12.86 -7.54 -18.19
N LEU A 304 12.46 -8.78 -17.85
CA LEU A 304 13.03 -9.48 -16.69
C LEU A 304 14.48 -9.91 -16.96
N GLU A 305 15.33 -9.69 -15.98
CA GLU A 305 16.71 -10.17 -16.00
C GLU A 305 16.83 -11.65 -15.62
N THR A 306 15.78 -12.21 -15.01
CA THR A 306 15.72 -13.61 -14.56
C THR A 306 14.54 -14.34 -15.20
N PRO A 307 14.60 -15.68 -15.36
CA PRO A 307 13.45 -16.44 -15.84
C PRO A 307 12.21 -16.23 -14.97
N VAL A 308 11.03 -16.29 -15.59
CA VAL A 308 9.76 -16.27 -14.86
C VAL A 308 9.73 -17.48 -13.90
N SER A 309 9.42 -17.21 -12.65
CA SER A 309 9.17 -18.23 -11.63
C SER A 309 7.68 -18.57 -11.53
N SER A 310 7.34 -19.58 -10.72
CA SER A 310 5.93 -19.87 -10.40
C SER A 310 5.29 -18.69 -9.65
N LEU A 311 3.97 -18.51 -9.82
CA LEU A 311 3.23 -17.43 -9.16
C LEU A 311 3.41 -17.46 -7.64
N THR A 312 3.44 -18.64 -7.04
CA THR A 312 3.68 -18.82 -5.60
C THR A 312 5.05 -18.36 -5.11
N ASP A 313 6.02 -18.22 -6.02
CA ASP A 313 7.38 -17.81 -5.71
C ASP A 313 7.74 -16.37 -6.12
N TRP A 314 6.81 -15.63 -6.74
CA TRP A 314 7.11 -14.28 -7.23
C TRP A 314 7.64 -13.32 -6.16
N GLY A 315 7.12 -13.39 -4.94
CA GLY A 315 7.61 -12.58 -3.83
C GLY A 315 9.07 -12.87 -3.47
N LYS A 316 9.50 -14.13 -3.57
CA LYS A 316 10.89 -14.56 -3.32
C LYS A 316 11.84 -14.13 -4.43
N THR A 317 11.34 -14.00 -5.65
CA THR A 317 12.11 -13.68 -6.85
C THR A 317 12.01 -12.21 -7.29
N ASN A 318 11.35 -11.36 -6.53
CA ASN A 318 11.05 -9.96 -6.87
C ASN A 318 10.21 -9.80 -8.15
N GLN A 319 9.36 -10.77 -8.47
CA GLN A 319 8.47 -10.76 -9.63
C GLN A 319 7.01 -10.44 -9.25
N GLY A 320 6.77 -9.87 -8.07
CA GLY A 320 5.44 -9.59 -7.54
C GLY A 320 4.56 -8.76 -8.46
N ASP A 321 5.14 -7.85 -9.24
CA ASP A 321 4.40 -6.98 -10.16
C ASP A 321 3.73 -7.75 -11.32
N LEU A 322 4.16 -8.98 -11.61
CA LEU A 322 3.48 -9.85 -12.58
C LEU A 322 2.05 -10.20 -12.14
N ALA A 323 1.73 -10.03 -10.84
CA ALA A 323 0.40 -10.26 -10.29
C ALA A 323 -0.68 -9.36 -10.90
N TYR A 324 -0.33 -8.15 -11.31
CA TYR A 324 -1.28 -7.23 -11.95
C TYR A 324 -1.87 -7.77 -13.26
N SER A 325 -1.11 -8.54 -14.01
CA SER A 325 -1.57 -9.09 -15.27
C SER A 325 -1.82 -10.60 -15.20
N PHE A 326 -0.79 -11.40 -14.97
CA PHE A 326 -0.92 -12.85 -14.96
C PHE A 326 -1.79 -13.38 -13.80
N GLY A 327 -1.77 -12.71 -12.65
CA GLY A 327 -2.63 -13.08 -11.53
C GLY A 327 -4.12 -13.01 -11.84
N GLY A 328 -4.54 -11.97 -12.57
CA GLY A 328 -5.91 -11.85 -13.08
C GLY A 328 -6.28 -12.94 -14.09
N LEU A 329 -5.34 -13.29 -14.99
CA LEU A 329 -5.52 -14.41 -15.93
C LEU A 329 -5.69 -15.74 -15.21
N ALA A 330 -4.87 -16.01 -14.18
CA ALA A 330 -4.96 -17.20 -13.36
C ALA A 330 -6.31 -17.31 -12.64
N LEU A 331 -6.85 -16.20 -12.13
CA LEU A 331 -8.16 -16.17 -11.49
C LEU A 331 -9.31 -16.39 -12.48
N PHE A 332 -9.23 -15.86 -13.69
CA PHE A 332 -10.22 -16.19 -14.73
C PHE A 332 -10.13 -17.64 -15.17
N ALA A 333 -8.95 -18.22 -15.31
CA ALA A 333 -8.80 -19.64 -15.59
C ALA A 333 -9.39 -20.52 -14.46
N LEU A 334 -9.24 -20.08 -13.22
CA LEU A 334 -9.85 -20.75 -12.05
C LEU A 334 -11.38 -20.65 -12.10
N GLU A 335 -11.93 -19.46 -12.36
CA GLU A 335 -13.37 -19.28 -12.52
C GLU A 335 -13.94 -20.15 -13.64
N ASP A 336 -13.27 -20.24 -14.79
CA ASP A 336 -13.70 -21.11 -15.91
C ASP A 336 -13.72 -22.60 -15.54
N ALA A 337 -12.81 -23.04 -14.66
CA ALA A 337 -12.73 -24.42 -14.22
C ALA A 337 -13.76 -24.79 -13.15
N VAL A 338 -14.08 -23.87 -12.24
CA VAL A 338 -14.97 -24.16 -11.10
C VAL A 338 -16.37 -23.56 -11.23
N GLY A 339 -16.53 -22.59 -12.12
CA GLY A 339 -17.74 -21.80 -12.32
C GLY A 339 -17.85 -20.59 -11.36
N THR A 340 -18.52 -19.54 -11.85
CA THR A 340 -18.66 -18.25 -11.17
C THR A 340 -19.22 -18.38 -9.75
N ALA A 341 -20.23 -19.22 -9.53
CA ALA A 341 -20.83 -19.37 -8.21
C ALA A 341 -19.88 -19.95 -7.16
N VAL A 342 -19.02 -20.89 -7.53
CA VAL A 342 -17.99 -21.46 -6.64
C VAL A 342 -16.90 -20.43 -6.37
N MET A 343 -16.47 -19.70 -7.40
CA MET A 343 -15.50 -18.62 -7.25
C MET A 343 -16.01 -17.54 -6.30
N ASP A 344 -17.23 -17.07 -6.47
CA ASP A 344 -17.85 -16.07 -5.61
C ASP A 344 -17.97 -16.52 -4.16
N GLN A 345 -18.37 -17.76 -3.92
CA GLN A 345 -18.43 -18.33 -2.56
C GLN A 345 -17.06 -18.43 -1.91
N ALA A 346 -16.04 -18.84 -2.65
CA ALA A 346 -14.66 -18.92 -2.14
C ALA A 346 -14.14 -17.54 -1.74
N LEU A 347 -14.32 -16.51 -2.58
CA LEU A 347 -13.89 -15.15 -2.30
C LEU A 347 -14.70 -14.52 -1.16
N GLN A 348 -16.01 -14.75 -1.09
CA GLN A 348 -16.84 -14.32 0.03
C GLN A 348 -16.37 -14.96 1.34
N LYS A 349 -16.11 -16.27 1.34
CA LYS A 349 -15.60 -16.99 2.51
C LYS A 349 -14.27 -16.42 2.98
N MET A 350 -13.35 -16.13 2.05
CA MET A 350 -12.07 -15.52 2.33
C MET A 350 -12.25 -14.17 3.06
N LEU A 351 -13.15 -13.30 2.61
CA LEU A 351 -13.42 -12.00 3.23
C LEU A 351 -14.13 -12.10 4.60
N CYS A 352 -15.00 -13.09 4.80
CA CYS A 352 -15.85 -13.19 5.99
C CYS A 352 -15.23 -14.03 7.11
N GLU A 353 -14.49 -15.09 6.77
CA GLU A 353 -14.00 -16.06 7.76
C GLU A 353 -12.55 -15.82 8.18
N PHE A 354 -11.79 -15.08 7.38
CA PHE A 354 -10.36 -14.85 7.63
C PHE A 354 -9.95 -13.38 7.86
N PRO A 355 -10.79 -12.48 8.39
CA PRO A 355 -10.40 -11.10 8.59
C PRO A 355 -9.25 -11.01 9.61
N GLY A 356 -8.16 -10.34 9.21
CA GLY A 356 -6.97 -10.18 10.04
C GLY A 356 -6.13 -11.45 10.22
N HIS A 357 -6.37 -12.48 9.42
CA HIS A 357 -5.62 -13.74 9.44
C HIS A 357 -4.47 -13.70 8.44
N ARG A 358 -3.33 -14.28 8.80
CA ARG A 358 -2.33 -14.63 7.79
C ARG A 358 -2.90 -15.70 6.90
N PHE A 359 -3.02 -15.39 5.62
CA PHE A 359 -3.61 -16.23 4.61
C PHE A 359 -2.53 -16.61 3.61
N ASP A 360 -2.36 -17.89 3.31
CA ASP A 360 -1.39 -18.37 2.34
C ASP A 360 -2.06 -19.12 1.18
N PHE A 361 -1.26 -19.59 0.23
CA PHE A 361 -1.79 -20.33 -0.91
C PHE A 361 -2.43 -21.65 -0.51
N SER A 362 -2.02 -22.30 0.58
CA SER A 362 -2.67 -23.53 1.05
C SER A 362 -4.08 -23.26 1.57
N ASP A 363 -4.27 -22.15 2.27
CA ASP A 363 -5.61 -21.68 2.70
C ASP A 363 -6.48 -21.36 1.48
N PHE A 364 -5.90 -20.67 0.48
CA PHE A 364 -6.60 -20.34 -0.76
C PHE A 364 -7.04 -21.60 -1.52
N TYR A 365 -6.15 -22.57 -1.70
CA TYR A 365 -6.48 -23.82 -2.39
C TYR A 365 -7.58 -24.62 -1.68
N ALA A 366 -7.58 -24.60 -0.34
CA ALA A 366 -8.58 -25.29 0.46
C ALA A 366 -10.02 -24.74 0.28
N LEU A 367 -10.16 -23.55 -0.30
CA LEU A 367 -11.48 -22.98 -0.61
C LEU A 367 -12.15 -23.61 -1.84
N PHE A 368 -11.41 -24.35 -2.66
CA PHE A 368 -11.87 -24.81 -3.97
C PHE A 368 -12.00 -26.33 -4.06
N PRO A 369 -12.91 -26.81 -4.92
CA PRO A 369 -13.09 -28.25 -5.14
C PRO A 369 -11.91 -28.87 -5.92
N PRO A 370 -11.75 -30.22 -5.92
CA PRO A 370 -10.66 -30.91 -6.59
C PRO A 370 -10.49 -30.61 -8.09
N CYS A 371 -11.55 -30.18 -8.79
CA CYS A 371 -11.44 -29.79 -10.21
C CYS A 371 -10.57 -28.55 -10.43
N ALA A 372 -10.30 -27.74 -9.38
CA ALA A 372 -9.37 -26.62 -9.44
C ALA A 372 -7.88 -27.02 -9.45
N HIS A 373 -7.54 -28.26 -9.04
CA HIS A 373 -6.15 -28.67 -8.84
C HIS A 373 -5.29 -28.54 -10.11
N GLU A 374 -5.85 -28.83 -11.28
CA GLU A 374 -5.11 -28.70 -12.54
C GLU A 374 -4.79 -27.23 -12.85
N VAL A 375 -5.71 -26.31 -12.54
CA VAL A 375 -5.46 -24.86 -12.69
C VAL A 375 -4.39 -24.40 -11.71
N PHE A 376 -4.46 -24.82 -10.44
CA PHE A 376 -3.45 -24.50 -9.44
C PHE A 376 -2.07 -24.96 -9.91
N ARG A 377 -1.94 -26.22 -10.31
CA ARG A 377 -0.69 -26.75 -10.83
C ARG A 377 -0.15 -25.92 -12.00
N LYS A 378 -1.00 -25.64 -12.98
CA LYS A 378 -0.61 -25.00 -14.24
C LYS A 378 -0.31 -23.51 -14.11
N TYR A 379 -1.11 -22.77 -13.35
CA TYR A 379 -1.02 -21.31 -13.26
C TYR A 379 -0.30 -20.81 -12.01
N PHE A 380 -0.28 -21.57 -10.93
CA PHE A 380 0.24 -21.10 -9.64
C PHE A 380 1.55 -21.76 -9.25
N GLU A 381 1.64 -23.09 -9.37
CA GLU A 381 2.76 -23.89 -8.83
C GLU A 381 3.88 -24.12 -9.85
N THR A 382 3.57 -23.99 -11.13
CA THR A 382 4.54 -24.15 -12.22
C THR A 382 4.57 -22.92 -13.12
N THR A 383 5.50 -22.87 -14.05
CA THR A 383 5.57 -21.82 -15.08
C THR A 383 4.86 -22.20 -16.37
N GLU A 384 4.14 -23.34 -16.41
CA GLU A 384 3.55 -23.90 -17.62
C GLU A 384 2.64 -22.90 -18.35
N ALA A 385 1.69 -22.29 -17.65
CA ALA A 385 0.79 -21.32 -18.29
C ALA A 385 1.51 -20.02 -18.67
N ALA A 386 2.45 -19.55 -17.85
CA ALA A 386 3.21 -18.34 -18.11
C ALA A 386 4.11 -18.45 -19.36
N LEU A 387 4.64 -19.64 -19.66
CA LEU A 387 5.47 -19.87 -20.83
C LEU A 387 4.66 -20.06 -22.13
N LEU A 388 3.33 -20.22 -22.04
CA LEU A 388 2.45 -20.34 -23.19
C LEU A 388 1.90 -18.99 -23.68
N LEU A 389 2.04 -17.96 -22.88
CA LEU A 389 1.66 -16.57 -23.21
C LEU A 389 2.79 -15.84 -23.96
#